data_0f513b5da82b90afb055dfc70e254db8
#
_entry.id   0f513b5da82b90afb055dfc70e254db8
#
_cell.length_a   1.000
_cell.length_b   1.000
_cell.length_c   1.000
_cell.angle_alpha   90.00
_cell.angle_beta   90.00
_cell.angle_gamma   90.00
#
_symmetry.space_group_name_H-M   'P 1'
#
loop_
_entity.id
_entity.type
_entity.pdbx_description
1 polymer ?
#
loop_
_entity_poly.entity_id
_entity_poly.type
_entity_poly.pdbx_seq_one_letter_code
_entity_poly.pdbx_strand_id
1 'polypeptide(L)'
;MSNTIQKHSKRKAQLTIKFGFSKQFFIYYIIICIGFCTASCIENKQTNSLQYNTKAWNKIKDYFNPPVIYKDNYGNYRSPLLLNNGDTIKNVNDWNKKRKKIKDTWMNLMGKWPPIIKNQKFEILDTLKRENFYQYRVRFYWVPNEQTEGYLLIPDKRGKKPAIISVFYEPETAIGIGGKPNRDFAYQLTKRGFITLSLGTTQTTKEKTYSIYYPTINNASLQPLSALAYAAANAWEALAKVPDVDSTKIGIVGHSYGGKWAMFASCLYDKFACAAWSDPGIVFDETKRGYINYWEPWYLGYYPPPWKDTWNKNGYTKAKGIYSQLRKNGHDLHEIHALMAPRPFLVSGGFSDGPE
;
A
#
# COMPACT_ATOMS: atom_id res chain seq x y z
N MET A 1 -31.96 73.67 -0.48
CA MET A 1 -30.71 74.39 -0.65
C MET A 1 -29.77 73.51 -1.41
N SER A 2 -29.78 73.51 -2.72
CA SER A 2 -29.08 74.34 -3.72
C SER A 2 -27.57 74.39 -3.53
N ASN A 3 -26.84 73.77 -4.45
CA ASN A 3 -25.78 74.27 -5.34
C ASN A 3 -25.02 73.07 -5.96
N THR A 4 -25.20 72.82 -7.20
CA THR A 4 -24.64 73.26 -8.47
C THR A 4 -23.15 73.68 -8.38
N ILE A 5 -22.28 73.09 -9.21
CA ILE A 5 -21.20 73.73 -10.02
C ILE A 5 -20.35 72.60 -10.66
N GLN A 6 -20.36 72.56 -11.87
CA GLN A 6 -19.60 72.98 -13.03
C GLN A 6 -18.54 72.02 -13.57
N LYS A 7 -18.77 71.69 -14.83
CA LYS A 7 -17.87 71.02 -15.78
C LYS A 7 -16.60 71.79 -16.07
N HIS A 8 -15.46 71.11 -16.14
CA HIS A 8 -14.36 71.55 -17.00
C HIS A 8 -13.89 70.47 -17.92
N SER A 9 -14.15 70.64 -19.18
CA SER A 9 -13.66 69.89 -20.33
C SER A 9 -12.17 70.13 -20.53
N LYS A 10 -11.37 69.03 -20.62
CA LYS A 10 -10.07 69.09 -21.26
C LYS A 10 -10.03 68.11 -22.41
N ARG A 11 -10.07 68.63 -23.63
CA ARG A 11 -9.77 67.91 -24.87
C ARG A 11 -8.33 67.42 -24.82
N LYS A 12 -8.14 66.07 -24.94
CA LYS A 12 -6.85 65.48 -25.32
C LYS A 12 -6.92 65.12 -26.81
N ALA A 13 -6.00 65.64 -27.55
CA ALA A 13 -5.80 65.32 -28.95
C ALA A 13 -5.35 63.81 -29.07
N GLN A 14 -6.08 63.07 -29.90
CA GLN A 14 -5.69 61.75 -30.31
C GLN A 14 -4.70 61.81 -31.47
N LEU A 15 -3.46 61.46 -31.22
CA LEU A 15 -2.49 61.22 -32.27
C LEU A 15 -2.63 59.72 -32.72
N THR A 16 -3.26 59.50 -33.87
CA THR A 16 -3.42 58.16 -34.44
C THR A 16 -2.21 57.85 -35.31
N ILE A 17 -1.26 57.12 -34.78
CA ILE A 17 -0.18 56.51 -35.58
C ILE A 17 -0.68 55.19 -36.11
N LYS A 18 -0.96 55.11 -37.40
CA LYS A 18 -1.25 53.83 -38.07
C LYS A 18 0.05 53.09 -38.36
N PHE A 19 0.39 52.13 -37.56
CA PHE A 19 1.38 51.09 -37.93
C PHE A 19 0.67 49.97 -38.64
N GLY A 20 0.90 49.86 -39.94
CA GLY A 20 0.46 48.74 -40.75
C GLY A 20 1.36 47.50 -40.49
N PHE A 21 1.02 46.71 -39.50
CA PHE A 21 1.62 45.38 -39.36
C PHE A 21 0.74 44.33 -40.06
N SER A 22 1.33 43.60 -41.01
CA SER A 22 0.63 42.51 -41.67
C SER A 22 0.22 41.41 -40.67
N LYS A 23 -0.97 40.86 -40.84
CA LYS A 23 -1.50 39.76 -39.98
C LYS A 23 -0.55 38.57 -39.81
N GLN A 24 0.36 38.37 -40.76
CA GLN A 24 1.36 37.30 -40.72
C GLN A 24 2.43 37.51 -39.63
N PHE A 25 2.86 38.75 -39.36
CA PHE A 25 3.86 39.02 -38.32
C PHE A 25 3.31 38.82 -36.91
N PHE A 26 2.02 39.09 -36.69
CA PHE A 26 1.39 38.91 -35.37
C PHE A 26 1.22 37.45 -35.02
N ILE A 27 0.94 36.56 -36.00
CA ILE A 27 0.82 35.13 -35.79
C ILE A 27 2.19 34.52 -35.48
N TYR A 28 3.28 34.94 -36.12
CA TYR A 28 4.63 34.46 -35.81
C TYR A 28 5.09 34.84 -34.40
N TYR A 29 4.76 36.04 -33.93
CA TYR A 29 5.13 36.50 -32.60
C TYR A 29 4.36 35.74 -31.50
N ILE A 30 3.09 35.45 -31.73
CA ILE A 30 2.28 34.62 -30.80
C ILE A 30 2.79 33.18 -30.74
N ILE A 31 3.18 32.59 -31.86
CA ILE A 31 3.72 31.22 -31.90
C ILE A 31 5.07 31.17 -31.18
N ILE A 32 5.94 32.18 -31.36
CA ILE A 32 7.23 32.24 -30.66
C ILE A 32 7.02 32.45 -29.14
N CYS A 33 6.12 33.31 -28.72
CA CYS A 33 5.82 33.52 -27.30
C CYS A 33 5.18 32.31 -26.62
N ILE A 34 4.29 31.58 -27.32
CA ILE A 34 3.71 30.35 -26.83
C ILE A 34 4.78 29.24 -26.76
N GLY A 35 5.68 29.14 -27.74
CA GLY A 35 6.79 28.19 -27.74
C GLY A 35 7.76 28.41 -26.58
N PHE A 36 8.10 29.69 -26.27
CA PHE A 36 8.98 30.02 -25.14
C PHE A 36 8.30 29.80 -23.78
N CYS A 37 7.01 30.13 -23.64
CA CYS A 37 6.27 29.88 -22.38
C CYS A 37 6.09 28.38 -22.11
N THR A 38 5.86 27.56 -23.15
CA THR A 38 5.71 26.11 -22.95
C THR A 38 7.04 25.42 -22.65
N ALA A 39 8.14 25.84 -23.30
CA ALA A 39 9.48 25.31 -23.01
C ALA A 39 9.94 25.66 -21.59
N SER A 40 9.77 26.92 -21.13
CA SER A 40 10.09 27.31 -19.75
C SER A 40 9.23 26.61 -18.69
N CYS A 41 7.94 26.37 -18.98
CA CYS A 41 7.09 25.63 -18.04
C CYS A 41 7.41 24.12 -18.00
N ILE A 42 7.86 23.53 -19.11
CA ILE A 42 8.25 22.12 -19.16
C ILE A 42 9.61 21.91 -18.49
N GLU A 43 10.60 22.78 -18.73
CA GLU A 43 11.91 22.67 -18.05
C GLU A 43 11.81 22.91 -16.55
N ASN A 44 11.02 23.87 -16.07
CA ASN A 44 10.84 24.10 -14.63
C ASN A 44 10.06 22.98 -13.91
N LYS A 45 9.13 22.28 -14.59
CA LYS A 45 8.47 21.11 -13.97
C LYS A 45 9.41 19.90 -13.93
N GLN A 46 10.20 19.68 -14.96
CA GLN A 46 11.10 18.51 -15.03
C GLN A 46 12.31 18.68 -14.10
N THR A 47 12.89 19.87 -14.00
CA THR A 47 13.98 20.18 -13.06
C THR A 47 13.53 20.14 -11.60
N ASN A 48 12.34 20.63 -11.27
CA ASN A 48 11.82 20.58 -9.91
C ASN A 48 11.48 19.13 -9.47
N SER A 49 10.97 18.29 -10.35
CA SER A 49 10.67 16.90 -10.03
C SER A 49 11.96 16.07 -9.88
N LEU A 50 12.95 16.27 -10.74
CA LEU A 50 14.26 15.61 -10.65
C LEU A 50 15.03 16.05 -9.40
N GLN A 51 15.03 17.33 -9.04
CA GLN A 51 15.70 17.83 -7.86
C GLN A 51 15.05 17.34 -6.56
N TYR A 52 13.73 17.24 -6.52
CA TYR A 52 13.00 16.68 -5.38
C TYR A 52 13.30 15.17 -5.22
N ASN A 53 13.25 14.42 -6.31
CA ASN A 53 13.56 12.99 -6.33
C ASN A 53 15.03 12.73 -5.95
N THR A 54 15.97 13.53 -6.43
CA THR A 54 17.40 13.41 -6.09
C THR A 54 17.65 13.68 -4.61
N LYS A 55 17.00 14.70 -4.02
CA LYS A 55 17.11 14.99 -2.58
C LYS A 55 16.53 13.88 -1.72
N ALA A 56 15.37 13.33 -2.10
CA ALA A 56 14.77 12.19 -1.44
C ALA A 56 15.66 10.94 -1.58
N TRP A 57 16.12 10.66 -2.79
CA TRP A 57 17.02 9.53 -3.08
C TRP A 57 18.31 9.59 -2.26
N ASN A 58 18.96 10.73 -2.19
CA ASN A 58 20.19 10.90 -1.40
C ASN A 58 20.02 10.63 0.11
N LYS A 59 18.78 10.75 0.62
CA LYS A 59 18.48 10.41 2.02
C LYS A 59 18.26 8.93 2.26
N ILE A 60 17.86 8.18 1.24
CA ILE A 60 17.44 6.79 1.40
C ILE A 60 18.31 5.78 0.63
N LYS A 61 19.18 6.24 -0.29
CA LYS A 61 19.98 5.36 -1.17
C LYS A 61 20.79 4.31 -0.43
N ASP A 62 21.30 4.66 0.76
CA ASP A 62 22.15 3.76 1.55
C ASP A 62 21.36 2.57 2.11
N TYR A 63 20.03 2.69 2.25
CA TYR A 63 19.15 1.60 2.66
C TYR A 63 18.82 0.61 1.53
N PHE A 64 19.20 0.93 0.28
CA PHE A 64 18.98 0.05 -0.87
C PHE A 64 20.20 -0.83 -1.19
N ASN A 65 21.26 -0.68 -0.43
CA ASN A 65 22.44 -1.53 -0.54
C ASN A 65 22.54 -2.39 0.73
N PRO A 66 22.83 -3.69 0.61
CA PRO A 66 23.12 -4.49 1.78
C PRO A 66 24.37 -3.95 2.49
N PRO A 67 24.46 -4.05 3.83
CA PRO A 67 25.69 -3.79 4.53
C PRO A 67 26.84 -4.59 3.93
N VAL A 68 28.05 -3.99 3.92
CA VAL A 68 29.24 -4.61 3.29
C VAL A 68 29.51 -6.03 3.81
N ILE A 69 29.22 -6.29 5.09
CA ILE A 69 29.39 -7.61 5.72
C ILE A 69 28.48 -8.71 5.15
N TYR A 70 27.38 -8.31 4.46
CA TYR A 70 26.44 -9.22 3.82
C TYR A 70 26.52 -9.18 2.29
N LYS A 71 27.47 -8.42 1.74
CA LYS A 71 27.62 -8.31 0.29
C LYS A 71 27.86 -9.70 -0.29
N ASP A 72 27.07 -10.03 -1.32
CA ASP A 72 27.11 -11.31 -2.04
C ASP A 72 26.81 -12.57 -1.17
N ASN A 73 26.35 -12.38 0.07
CA ASN A 73 25.86 -13.45 0.92
C ASN A 73 24.32 -13.53 0.85
N TYR A 74 23.82 -14.40 0.01
CA TYR A 74 22.38 -14.61 -0.19
C TYR A 74 21.82 -15.76 0.66
N GLY A 75 22.61 -16.30 1.58
CA GLY A 75 22.23 -17.47 2.37
C GLY A 75 21.98 -18.70 1.48
N ASN A 76 21.17 -19.64 1.99
CA ASN A 76 20.83 -20.87 1.27
C ASN A 76 19.50 -20.75 0.48
N TYR A 77 19.05 -19.52 0.21
CA TYR A 77 17.80 -19.30 -0.51
C TYR A 77 17.99 -19.47 -2.01
N ARG A 78 17.11 -20.26 -2.61
CA ARG A 78 17.09 -20.38 -4.06
C ARG A 78 16.62 -19.06 -4.69
N SER A 79 17.47 -18.46 -5.51
CA SER A 79 17.10 -17.21 -6.17
C SER A 79 15.79 -17.35 -6.97
N PRO A 80 14.82 -16.42 -6.82
CA PRO A 80 13.62 -16.41 -7.64
C PRO A 80 13.90 -16.14 -9.12
N LEU A 81 15.13 -15.71 -9.47
CA LEU A 81 15.58 -15.52 -10.85
C LEU A 81 16.10 -16.82 -11.50
N LEU A 82 16.12 -17.93 -10.80
CA LEU A 82 16.47 -19.23 -11.35
C LEU A 82 15.21 -19.99 -11.79
N LEU A 83 15.27 -20.56 -12.99
CA LEU A 83 14.28 -21.51 -13.48
C LEU A 83 14.50 -22.88 -12.86
N ASN A 84 13.53 -23.79 -13.03
CA ASN A 84 13.62 -25.13 -12.42
C ASN A 84 14.75 -26.01 -13.01
N ASN A 85 15.11 -25.75 -14.27
CA ASN A 85 16.24 -26.40 -14.96
C ASN A 85 17.61 -25.81 -14.62
N GLY A 86 17.68 -24.80 -13.73
CA GLY A 86 18.90 -24.12 -13.34
C GLY A 86 19.26 -22.89 -14.20
N ASP A 87 18.58 -22.64 -15.30
CA ASP A 87 18.81 -21.47 -16.13
C ASP A 87 18.40 -20.19 -15.40
N THR A 88 19.09 -19.09 -15.70
CA THR A 88 18.76 -17.76 -15.20
C THR A 88 17.69 -17.10 -16.09
N ILE A 89 16.76 -16.37 -15.47
CA ILE A 89 15.80 -15.52 -16.17
C ILE A 89 16.56 -14.44 -16.93
N LYS A 90 16.27 -14.30 -18.24
CA LYS A 90 17.01 -13.39 -19.15
C LYS A 90 16.22 -12.15 -19.55
N ASN A 91 14.90 -12.17 -19.43
CA ASN A 91 14.03 -11.09 -19.88
C ASN A 91 12.72 -11.03 -19.08
N VAL A 92 11.94 -9.97 -19.31
CA VAL A 92 10.67 -9.71 -18.62
C VAL A 92 9.63 -10.80 -18.86
N ASN A 93 9.61 -11.41 -20.05
CA ASN A 93 8.64 -12.48 -20.34
C ASN A 93 8.92 -13.74 -19.52
N ASP A 94 10.19 -14.11 -19.36
CA ASP A 94 10.59 -15.23 -18.50
C ASP A 94 10.27 -14.92 -17.04
N TRP A 95 10.51 -13.68 -16.61
CA TRP A 95 10.11 -13.23 -15.27
C TRP A 95 8.60 -13.34 -15.07
N ASN A 96 7.79 -12.87 -16.00
CA ASN A 96 6.34 -12.93 -15.89
C ASN A 96 5.82 -14.37 -15.75
N LYS A 97 6.41 -15.30 -16.52
CA LYS A 97 6.11 -16.74 -16.41
C LYS A 97 6.49 -17.30 -15.03
N LYS A 98 7.70 -16.97 -14.56
CA LYS A 98 8.20 -17.43 -13.26
C LYS A 98 7.37 -16.83 -12.12
N ARG A 99 7.10 -15.53 -12.18
CA ARG A 99 6.26 -14.81 -11.22
C ARG A 99 4.86 -15.43 -11.11
N LYS A 100 4.25 -15.71 -12.26
CA LYS A 100 2.96 -16.43 -12.28
C LYS A 100 3.05 -17.78 -11.59
N LYS A 101 4.08 -18.55 -11.86
CA LYS A 101 4.28 -19.87 -11.25
C LYS A 101 4.45 -19.77 -9.73
N ILE A 102 5.25 -18.82 -9.24
CA ILE A 102 5.40 -18.56 -7.81
C ILE A 102 4.03 -18.25 -7.19
N LYS A 103 3.29 -17.29 -7.78
CA LYS A 103 1.97 -16.89 -7.29
C LYS A 103 0.98 -18.05 -7.28
N ASP A 104 0.90 -18.82 -8.35
CA ASP A 104 0.00 -19.97 -8.45
C ASP A 104 0.34 -21.03 -7.39
N THR A 105 1.63 -21.29 -7.15
CA THR A 105 2.09 -22.21 -6.10
C THR A 105 1.62 -21.78 -4.72
N TRP A 106 1.87 -20.54 -4.35
CA TRP A 106 1.45 -20.00 -3.06
C TRP A 106 -0.07 -19.94 -2.91
N MET A 107 -0.80 -19.51 -3.95
CA MET A 107 -2.25 -19.49 -3.95
C MET A 107 -2.87 -20.89 -3.83
N ASN A 108 -2.27 -21.89 -4.45
CA ASN A 108 -2.74 -23.28 -4.32
C ASN A 108 -2.52 -23.84 -2.91
N LEU A 109 -1.38 -23.52 -2.28
CA LEU A 109 -1.06 -23.96 -0.91
C LEU A 109 -1.91 -23.22 0.13
N MET A 110 -2.19 -21.93 -0.08
CA MET A 110 -2.92 -21.12 0.90
C MET A 110 -4.44 -21.07 0.68
N GLY A 111 -4.95 -21.73 -0.36
CA GLY A 111 -6.35 -21.73 -0.75
C GLY A 111 -6.70 -20.67 -1.80
N LYS A 112 -7.55 -21.06 -2.74
CA LYS A 112 -8.00 -20.18 -3.83
C LYS A 112 -9.01 -19.15 -3.32
N TRP A 113 -8.80 -17.91 -3.68
CA TRP A 113 -9.72 -16.84 -3.33
C TRP A 113 -11.08 -16.99 -4.01
N PRO A 114 -12.18 -16.67 -3.32
CA PRO A 114 -13.45 -16.42 -3.96
C PRO A 114 -13.36 -15.25 -4.96
N PRO A 115 -14.38 -15.05 -5.82
CA PRO A 115 -14.43 -13.86 -6.67
C PRO A 115 -14.27 -12.57 -5.85
N ILE A 116 -13.50 -11.63 -6.37
CA ILE A 116 -13.32 -10.31 -5.75
C ILE A 116 -14.64 -9.54 -5.77
N ILE A 117 -14.97 -8.88 -4.67
CA ILE A 117 -16.18 -8.07 -4.50
C ILE A 117 -15.96 -6.68 -5.14
N LYS A 118 -16.32 -6.56 -6.42
CA LYS A 118 -15.95 -5.37 -7.24
C LYS A 118 -16.86 -4.16 -7.11
N ASN A 119 -18.14 -4.35 -6.82
CA ASN A 119 -19.16 -3.31 -7.00
C ASN A 119 -19.74 -2.80 -5.67
N GLN A 120 -18.95 -2.82 -4.62
CA GLN A 120 -19.34 -2.28 -3.33
C GLN A 120 -18.90 -0.84 -3.13
N LYS A 121 -19.62 -0.13 -2.29
CA LYS A 121 -19.29 1.19 -1.77
C LYS A 121 -19.21 1.10 -0.25
N PHE A 122 -18.52 2.05 0.36
CA PHE A 122 -18.56 2.22 1.81
C PHE A 122 -19.94 2.70 2.25
N GLU A 123 -20.52 2.04 3.25
CA GLU A 123 -21.59 2.59 4.08
C GLU A 123 -20.95 3.53 5.11
N ILE A 124 -21.38 4.78 5.17
CA ILE A 124 -20.89 5.75 6.15
C ILE A 124 -21.75 5.63 7.41
N LEU A 125 -21.11 5.29 8.53
CA LEU A 125 -21.76 5.11 9.82
C LEU A 125 -21.67 6.37 10.68
N ASP A 126 -20.55 7.10 10.56
CA ASP A 126 -20.28 8.31 11.33
C ASP A 126 -19.30 9.21 10.60
N THR A 127 -19.35 10.51 10.90
CA THR A 127 -18.49 11.53 10.29
C THR A 127 -17.98 12.48 11.37
N LEU A 128 -16.67 12.62 11.43
CA LEU A 128 -15.99 13.56 12.32
C LEU A 128 -15.07 14.50 11.53
N LYS A 129 -15.23 15.80 11.72
CA LYS A 129 -14.26 16.77 11.21
C LYS A 129 -13.07 16.82 12.17
N ARG A 130 -11.88 16.59 11.64
CA ARG A 130 -10.62 16.76 12.35
C ARG A 130 -9.84 17.93 11.71
N GLU A 131 -8.59 18.13 12.06
CA GLU A 131 -7.79 19.32 11.71
C GLU A 131 -7.99 19.78 10.25
N ASN A 132 -7.39 19.06 9.29
CA ASN A 132 -7.44 19.36 7.86
C ASN A 132 -8.00 18.20 7.03
N PHE A 133 -8.83 17.35 7.63
CA PHE A 133 -9.47 16.20 6.98
C PHE A 133 -10.79 15.83 7.64
N TYR A 134 -11.59 15.02 6.93
CA TYR A 134 -12.75 14.33 7.47
C TYR A 134 -12.39 12.88 7.77
N GLN A 135 -12.84 12.38 8.91
CA GLN A 135 -12.80 11.00 9.33
C GLN A 135 -14.20 10.42 9.25
N TYR A 136 -14.35 9.36 8.45
CA TYR A 136 -15.60 8.61 8.33
C TYR A 136 -15.41 7.24 8.96
N ARG A 137 -16.29 6.84 9.88
CA ARG A 137 -16.44 5.44 10.23
C ARG A 137 -17.23 4.76 9.13
N VAL A 138 -16.68 3.70 8.54
CA VAL A 138 -17.23 3.06 7.36
C VAL A 138 -17.41 1.57 7.57
N ARG A 139 -18.38 0.98 6.85
CA ARG A 139 -18.64 -0.46 6.80
C ARG A 139 -18.66 -0.95 5.38
N PHE A 140 -18.16 -2.16 5.13
CA PHE A 140 -18.15 -2.80 3.82
C PHE A 140 -17.91 -4.30 3.97
N TYR A 141 -18.16 -5.07 2.91
CA TYR A 141 -17.82 -6.49 2.87
C TYR A 141 -16.33 -6.69 2.55
N TRP A 142 -15.58 -7.26 3.45
CA TRP A 142 -14.18 -7.62 3.21
C TRP A 142 -13.97 -9.07 2.78
N VAL A 143 -14.89 -9.97 3.15
CA VAL A 143 -15.07 -11.30 2.58
C VAL A 143 -16.53 -11.53 2.30
N PRO A 144 -16.93 -12.52 1.46
CA PRO A 144 -18.34 -12.80 1.21
C PRO A 144 -19.09 -13.08 2.51
N ASN A 145 -20.25 -12.43 2.67
CA ASN A 145 -21.15 -12.57 3.82
C ASN A 145 -20.58 -12.10 5.18
N GLU A 146 -19.42 -11.41 5.19
CA GLU A 146 -18.88 -10.78 6.38
C GLU A 146 -18.48 -9.33 6.11
N GLN A 147 -19.10 -8.43 6.86
CA GLN A 147 -18.75 -7.01 6.87
C GLN A 147 -17.70 -6.72 7.94
N THR A 148 -16.89 -5.71 7.68
CA THR A 148 -15.99 -5.11 8.66
C THR A 148 -16.25 -3.63 8.77
N GLU A 149 -15.78 -3.03 9.87
CA GLU A 149 -15.75 -1.59 10.05
C GLU A 149 -14.30 -1.09 10.06
N GLY A 150 -14.14 0.15 9.64
CA GLY A 150 -12.86 0.82 9.63
C GLY A 150 -13.03 2.33 9.53
N TYR A 151 -11.94 3.03 9.29
CA TYR A 151 -11.95 4.48 9.20
C TYR A 151 -11.36 4.95 7.88
N LEU A 152 -12.16 5.72 7.13
CA LEU A 152 -11.74 6.38 5.90
C LEU A 152 -11.45 7.85 6.23
N LEU A 153 -10.21 8.30 5.98
CA LEU A 153 -9.78 9.66 6.21
C LEU A 153 -9.55 10.37 4.87
N ILE A 154 -10.21 11.49 4.65
CA ILE A 154 -10.16 12.25 3.39
C ILE A 154 -9.71 13.67 3.69
N PRO A 155 -8.53 14.11 3.17
CA PRO A 155 -8.09 15.51 3.30
C PRO A 155 -9.07 16.50 2.69
N ASP A 156 -9.23 17.67 3.28
CA ASP A 156 -10.16 18.74 2.84
C ASP A 156 -9.88 19.23 1.42
N LYS A 157 -8.63 19.22 1.01
CA LYS A 157 -8.24 19.67 -0.32
C LYS A 157 -8.87 18.80 -1.39
N ARG A 158 -9.66 19.39 -2.28
CA ARG A 158 -10.32 18.68 -3.38
C ARG A 158 -9.34 18.13 -4.42
N GLY A 159 -9.81 17.16 -5.21
CA GLY A 159 -9.11 16.56 -6.35
C GLY A 159 -8.54 15.19 -6.06
N LYS A 160 -8.17 14.50 -7.13
CA LYS A 160 -7.64 13.14 -7.09
C LYS A 160 -6.36 13.04 -6.25
N LYS A 161 -6.32 12.06 -5.37
CA LYS A 161 -5.21 11.83 -4.44
C LYS A 161 -4.78 10.37 -4.46
N PRO A 162 -3.51 10.08 -4.22
CA PRO A 162 -3.08 8.74 -3.89
C PRO A 162 -3.74 8.30 -2.58
N ALA A 163 -3.95 6.98 -2.45
CA ALA A 163 -4.56 6.43 -1.26
C ALA A 163 -3.74 5.29 -0.66
N ILE A 164 -3.87 5.08 0.65
CA ILE A 164 -3.15 4.05 1.40
C ILE A 164 -4.13 3.29 2.29
N ILE A 165 -4.09 1.97 2.21
CA ILE A 165 -4.72 1.11 3.19
C ILE A 165 -3.73 0.87 4.32
N SER A 166 -4.11 1.19 5.55
CA SER A 166 -3.31 0.92 6.75
C SER A 166 -3.96 -0.21 7.54
N VAL A 167 -3.21 -1.26 7.78
CA VAL A 167 -3.70 -2.48 8.42
C VAL A 167 -2.97 -2.75 9.73
N PHE A 168 -3.73 -3.10 10.78
CA PHE A 168 -3.19 -3.39 12.10
C PHE A 168 -4.13 -4.32 12.89
N TYR A 169 -3.91 -4.47 14.20
CA TYR A 169 -4.81 -5.21 15.09
C TYR A 169 -6.15 -4.49 15.24
N GLU A 170 -6.10 -3.19 15.56
CA GLU A 170 -7.27 -2.32 15.73
C GLU A 170 -7.21 -1.17 14.71
N PRO A 171 -8.33 -0.80 14.08
CA PRO A 171 -8.32 0.30 13.12
C PRO A 171 -8.08 1.67 13.77
N GLU A 172 -8.38 1.82 15.07
CA GLU A 172 -8.21 3.04 15.86
C GLU A 172 -6.75 3.46 15.99
N THR A 173 -5.85 2.48 16.13
CA THR A 173 -4.42 2.74 16.28
C THR A 173 -3.85 3.55 15.11
N ALA A 174 -4.16 3.15 13.88
CA ALA A 174 -3.59 3.82 12.72
C ALA A 174 -4.17 5.23 12.46
N ILE A 175 -5.35 5.54 13.01
CA ILE A 175 -5.93 6.89 12.93
C ILE A 175 -5.56 7.80 14.10
N GLY A 176 -4.70 7.32 15.01
CA GLY A 176 -4.12 8.09 16.11
C GLY A 176 -5.01 8.22 17.34
N ILE A 177 -5.99 7.33 17.54
CA ILE A 177 -6.83 7.31 18.75
C ILE A 177 -6.65 6.04 19.61
N GLY A 178 -5.85 5.09 19.16
CA GLY A 178 -5.60 3.83 19.86
C GLY A 178 -4.51 3.90 20.95
N GLY A 179 -3.90 5.06 21.18
CA GLY A 179 -2.92 5.28 22.26
C GLY A 179 -1.55 4.62 22.05
N LYS A 180 -1.26 4.00 20.93
CA LYS A 180 0.03 3.37 20.63
C LYS A 180 0.95 4.34 19.86
N PRO A 181 2.07 4.77 20.45
CA PRO A 181 2.98 5.72 19.78
C PRO A 181 3.57 5.14 18.49
N ASN A 182 3.82 6.02 17.54
CA ASN A 182 4.45 5.69 16.26
C ASN A 182 3.73 4.59 15.42
N ARG A 183 2.41 4.41 15.65
CA ARG A 183 1.58 3.46 14.89
C ARG A 183 0.44 4.15 14.14
N ASP A 184 0.33 5.46 14.23
CA ASP A 184 -0.70 6.31 13.66
C ASP A 184 -0.48 6.61 12.16
N PHE A 185 -0.14 5.58 11.38
CA PHE A 185 0.25 5.69 9.98
C PHE A 185 -0.81 6.36 9.11
N ALA A 186 -2.09 5.97 9.26
CA ALA A 186 -3.18 6.55 8.49
C ALA A 186 -3.34 8.05 8.78
N TYR A 187 -3.30 8.43 10.06
CA TYR A 187 -3.36 9.83 10.47
C TYR A 187 -2.22 10.66 9.87
N GLN A 188 -0.98 10.19 10.01
CA GLN A 188 0.20 10.89 9.52
C GLN A 188 0.23 11.03 8.00
N LEU A 189 -0.22 10.01 7.27
CA LEU A 189 -0.31 10.04 5.82
C LEU A 189 -1.43 10.97 5.36
N THR A 190 -2.57 10.96 6.05
CA THR A 190 -3.69 11.86 5.71
C THR A 190 -3.30 13.33 5.86
N LYS A 191 -2.59 13.68 6.92
CA LYS A 191 -2.05 15.05 7.11
C LYS A 191 -1.08 15.46 5.98
N ARG A 192 -0.48 14.52 5.29
CA ARG A 192 0.40 14.73 4.12
C ARG A 192 -0.33 14.70 2.78
N GLY A 193 -1.65 14.59 2.80
CA GLY A 193 -2.50 14.69 1.61
C GLY A 193 -2.90 13.37 0.96
N PHE A 194 -2.64 12.22 1.60
CA PHE A 194 -3.15 10.93 1.15
C PHE A 194 -4.59 10.71 1.65
N ILE A 195 -5.41 10.03 0.87
CA ILE A 195 -6.61 9.40 1.41
C ILE A 195 -6.17 8.10 2.09
N THR A 196 -6.68 7.81 3.28
CA THR A 196 -6.31 6.59 3.98
C THR A 196 -7.53 5.80 4.44
N LEU A 197 -7.42 4.48 4.38
CA LEU A 197 -8.40 3.54 4.94
C LEU A 197 -7.69 2.73 6.02
N SER A 198 -8.13 2.85 7.27
CA SER A 198 -7.62 2.07 8.39
C SER A 198 -8.50 0.87 8.66
N LEU A 199 -7.89 -0.32 8.74
CA LEU A 199 -8.54 -1.59 9.02
C LEU A 199 -7.86 -2.33 10.18
N GLY A 200 -8.64 -3.12 10.88
CA GLY A 200 -8.16 -4.00 11.94
C GLY A 200 -8.99 -5.27 12.01
N THR A 201 -8.61 -6.19 12.91
CA THR A 201 -9.26 -7.51 13.00
C THR A 201 -9.86 -7.80 14.37
N THR A 202 -9.23 -7.37 15.46
CA THR A 202 -9.55 -7.84 16.81
C THR A 202 -10.98 -7.59 17.28
N GLN A 203 -11.60 -6.51 16.81
CA GLN A 203 -12.99 -6.20 17.17
C GLN A 203 -13.96 -6.24 15.99
N THR A 204 -13.41 -6.36 14.78
CA THR A 204 -14.15 -6.23 13.53
C THR A 204 -14.41 -7.55 12.83
N THR A 205 -13.67 -8.62 13.16
CA THR A 205 -13.96 -9.97 12.69
C THR A 205 -15.18 -10.56 13.39
N LYS A 206 -15.89 -11.40 12.69
CA LYS A 206 -17.05 -12.14 13.24
C LYS A 206 -16.69 -12.93 14.51
N GLU A 207 -15.55 -13.61 14.49
CA GLU A 207 -15.08 -14.43 15.61
C GLU A 207 -14.28 -13.63 16.65
N LYS A 208 -14.12 -12.31 16.47
CA LYS A 208 -13.30 -11.44 17.36
C LYS A 208 -11.87 -11.92 17.55
N THR A 209 -11.26 -12.40 16.47
CA THR A 209 -9.90 -12.95 16.43
C THR A 209 -8.93 -12.03 15.70
N TYR A 210 -7.62 -12.33 15.79
CA TYR A 210 -6.61 -11.66 14.98
C TYR A 210 -6.66 -12.03 13.49
N SER A 211 -7.35 -13.10 13.14
CA SER A 211 -7.35 -13.64 11.78
C SER A 211 -8.75 -13.75 11.24
N ILE A 212 -8.85 -13.72 9.93
CA ILE A 212 -10.08 -13.99 9.20
C ILE A 212 -10.09 -15.45 8.81
N TYR A 213 -11.18 -16.13 9.09
CA TYR A 213 -11.41 -17.52 8.71
C TYR A 213 -12.53 -17.61 7.68
N TYR A 214 -12.23 -18.04 6.48
CA TYR A 214 -13.21 -18.14 5.42
C TYR A 214 -13.35 -19.57 4.89
N PRO A 215 -14.56 -20.10 4.73
CA PRO A 215 -15.86 -19.49 5.06
C PRO A 215 -16.19 -19.37 6.55
N THR A 216 -15.61 -20.23 7.40
CA THR A 216 -15.81 -20.20 8.86
C THR A 216 -14.57 -20.70 9.58
N ILE A 217 -14.46 -20.41 10.88
CA ILE A 217 -13.34 -20.88 11.71
C ILE A 217 -13.26 -22.40 11.83
N ASN A 218 -14.39 -23.10 11.71
CA ASN A 218 -14.42 -24.58 11.81
C ASN A 218 -14.19 -25.27 10.47
N ASN A 219 -14.28 -24.55 9.37
CA ASN A 219 -14.11 -25.09 8.02
C ASN A 219 -13.48 -24.05 7.10
N ALA A 220 -12.26 -23.60 7.43
CA ALA A 220 -11.58 -22.61 6.62
C ALA A 220 -10.97 -23.24 5.36
N SER A 221 -11.25 -22.64 4.22
CA SER A 221 -10.70 -23.00 2.91
C SER A 221 -9.50 -22.13 2.52
N LEU A 222 -9.26 -21.04 3.26
CA LEU A 222 -8.11 -20.16 3.11
C LEU A 222 -7.26 -20.20 4.36
N GLN A 223 -5.94 -20.18 4.19
CA GLN A 223 -5.04 -19.92 5.30
C GLN A 223 -5.27 -18.48 5.81
N PRO A 224 -5.07 -18.19 7.11
CA PRO A 224 -5.37 -16.89 7.67
C PRO A 224 -4.71 -15.72 6.95
N LEU A 225 -3.42 -15.82 6.58
CA LEU A 225 -2.76 -14.75 5.81
C LEU A 225 -3.34 -14.58 4.40
N SER A 226 -3.80 -15.66 3.78
CA SER A 226 -4.49 -15.59 2.49
C SER A 226 -5.84 -14.89 2.60
N ALA A 227 -6.61 -15.19 3.66
CA ALA A 227 -7.89 -14.53 3.94
C ALA A 227 -7.72 -13.03 4.23
N LEU A 228 -6.68 -12.66 5.00
CA LEU A 228 -6.34 -11.25 5.23
C LEU A 228 -5.94 -10.52 3.94
N ALA A 229 -5.15 -11.17 3.09
CA ALA A 229 -4.78 -10.61 1.79
C ALA A 229 -6.00 -10.43 0.88
N TYR A 230 -6.92 -11.39 0.86
CA TYR A 230 -8.18 -11.31 0.15
C TYR A 230 -9.07 -10.17 0.67
N ALA A 231 -9.16 -10.00 1.99
CA ALA A 231 -9.90 -8.90 2.61
C ALA A 231 -9.32 -7.53 2.22
N ALA A 232 -8.00 -7.39 2.18
CA ALA A 232 -7.34 -6.17 1.71
C ALA A 232 -7.56 -5.91 0.22
N ALA A 233 -7.64 -6.96 -0.62
CA ALA A 233 -7.98 -6.82 -2.04
C ALA A 233 -9.42 -6.30 -2.22
N ASN A 234 -10.38 -6.77 -1.44
CA ASN A 234 -11.76 -6.24 -1.45
C ASN A 234 -11.83 -4.81 -0.90
N ALA A 235 -11.03 -4.47 0.12
CA ALA A 235 -10.89 -3.11 0.61
C ALA A 235 -10.29 -2.17 -0.46
N TRP A 236 -9.34 -2.65 -1.25
CA TRP A 236 -8.80 -1.93 -2.39
C TRP A 236 -9.89 -1.59 -3.41
N GLU A 237 -10.74 -2.57 -3.76
CA GLU A 237 -11.83 -2.37 -4.72
C GLU A 237 -12.88 -1.36 -4.21
N ALA A 238 -13.19 -1.39 -2.92
CA ALA A 238 -14.08 -0.39 -2.31
C ALA A 238 -13.44 1.01 -2.30
N LEU A 239 -12.17 1.11 -1.90
CA LEU A 239 -11.43 2.37 -1.84
C LEU A 239 -11.25 3.00 -3.23
N ALA A 240 -11.03 2.20 -4.26
CA ALA A 240 -10.93 2.66 -5.65
C ALA A 240 -12.21 3.31 -6.19
N LYS A 241 -13.37 3.12 -5.54
CA LYS A 241 -14.65 3.75 -5.89
C LYS A 241 -14.88 5.10 -5.19
N VAL A 242 -14.05 5.47 -4.24
CA VAL A 242 -14.13 6.78 -3.60
C VAL A 242 -13.78 7.86 -4.63
N PRO A 243 -14.64 8.88 -4.85
CA PRO A 243 -14.49 9.83 -5.96
C PRO A 243 -13.13 10.54 -6.03
N ASP A 244 -12.55 10.88 -4.86
CA ASP A 244 -11.28 11.60 -4.78
C ASP A 244 -10.04 10.68 -4.81
N VAL A 245 -10.20 9.38 -4.91
CA VAL A 245 -9.09 8.44 -5.00
C VAL A 245 -8.58 8.31 -6.43
N ASP A 246 -7.27 8.44 -6.61
CA ASP A 246 -6.57 7.98 -7.80
C ASP A 246 -6.32 6.46 -7.68
N SER A 247 -7.18 5.67 -8.32
CA SER A 247 -7.13 4.21 -8.23
C SER A 247 -5.84 3.60 -8.81
N THR A 248 -5.06 4.36 -9.56
CA THR A 248 -3.75 3.91 -10.05
C THR A 248 -2.64 4.05 -8.98
N LYS A 249 -2.95 4.70 -7.85
CA LYS A 249 -2.00 5.04 -6.79
C LYS A 249 -2.51 4.63 -5.41
N ILE A 250 -3.00 3.40 -5.29
CA ILE A 250 -3.40 2.82 -4.00
C ILE A 250 -2.29 1.90 -3.50
N GLY A 251 -1.73 2.24 -2.35
CA GLY A 251 -0.73 1.45 -1.64
C GLY A 251 -1.27 0.82 -0.36
N ILE A 252 -0.41 0.07 0.33
CA ILE A 252 -0.72 -0.54 1.63
C ILE A 252 0.45 -0.41 2.58
N VAL A 253 0.16 -0.20 3.87
CA VAL A 253 1.17 -0.11 4.94
C VAL A 253 0.70 -0.88 6.17
N GLY A 254 1.64 -1.52 6.86
CA GLY A 254 1.38 -2.18 8.13
C GLY A 254 2.65 -2.42 8.92
N HIS A 255 2.49 -2.66 10.24
CA HIS A 255 3.58 -2.96 11.16
C HIS A 255 3.30 -4.27 11.89
N SER A 256 4.33 -5.07 12.14
CA SER A 256 4.26 -6.33 12.86
C SER A 256 3.21 -7.27 12.22
N TYR A 257 2.14 -7.62 12.92
CA TYR A 257 1.00 -8.32 12.37
C TYR A 257 0.44 -7.64 11.10
N GLY A 258 0.23 -6.32 11.15
CA GLY A 258 -0.18 -5.54 9.97
C GLY A 258 0.88 -5.55 8.87
N GLY A 259 2.16 -5.67 9.20
CA GLY A 259 3.25 -5.87 8.25
C GLY A 259 3.10 -7.17 7.46
N LYS A 260 2.79 -8.28 8.13
CA LYS A 260 2.47 -9.56 7.47
C LYS A 260 1.25 -9.44 6.56
N TRP A 261 0.20 -8.79 7.05
CA TRP A 261 -1.00 -8.54 6.26
C TRP A 261 -0.71 -7.72 5.01
N ALA A 262 -0.01 -6.58 5.16
CA ALA A 262 0.36 -5.71 4.05
C ALA A 262 1.26 -6.41 3.02
N MET A 263 2.21 -7.23 3.50
CA MET A 263 3.10 -8.03 2.66
C MET A 263 2.31 -9.01 1.79
N PHE A 264 1.52 -9.89 2.39
CA PHE A 264 0.74 -10.88 1.65
C PHE A 264 -0.29 -10.23 0.73
N ALA A 265 -0.96 -9.18 1.18
CA ALA A 265 -1.94 -8.45 0.39
C ALA A 265 -1.31 -7.86 -0.88
N SER A 266 -0.22 -7.12 -0.74
CA SER A 266 0.42 -6.46 -1.89
C SER A 266 1.10 -7.44 -2.85
N CYS A 267 1.64 -8.53 -2.32
CA CYS A 267 2.29 -9.55 -3.15
C CYS A 267 1.29 -10.41 -3.92
N LEU A 268 0.13 -10.72 -3.34
CA LEU A 268 -0.87 -11.58 -3.96
C LEU A 268 -1.91 -10.81 -4.80
N TYR A 269 -2.08 -9.51 -4.55
CA TYR A 269 -3.00 -8.65 -5.30
C TYR A 269 -2.27 -7.56 -6.07
N ASP A 270 -2.14 -7.75 -7.37
CA ASP A 270 -1.25 -6.96 -8.24
C ASP A 270 -1.69 -5.49 -8.44
N LYS A 271 -2.90 -5.11 -8.00
CA LYS A 271 -3.39 -3.74 -8.13
C LYS A 271 -2.82 -2.76 -7.09
N PHE A 272 -2.20 -3.23 -6.01
CA PHE A 272 -1.47 -2.34 -5.12
C PHE A 272 -0.30 -1.70 -5.87
N ALA A 273 -0.26 -0.36 -5.91
CA ALA A 273 0.78 0.38 -6.61
C ALA A 273 2.12 0.32 -5.88
N CYS A 274 2.10 0.27 -4.56
CA CYS A 274 3.28 0.15 -3.70
C CYS A 274 2.91 -0.46 -2.35
N ALA A 275 3.91 -0.82 -1.56
CA ALA A 275 3.71 -1.31 -0.21
C ALA A 275 4.84 -0.89 0.72
N ALA A 276 4.52 -0.76 2.03
CA ALA A 276 5.51 -0.69 3.08
C ALA A 276 5.10 -1.62 4.21
N TRP A 277 6.02 -2.48 4.63
CA TRP A 277 5.82 -3.35 5.79
C TRP A 277 7.00 -3.26 6.75
N SER A 278 6.64 -3.05 8.02
CA SER A 278 7.59 -2.91 9.12
C SER A 278 7.46 -4.14 10.03
N ASP A 279 8.58 -4.74 10.33
CA ASP A 279 8.71 -5.93 11.19
C ASP A 279 7.73 -7.07 10.85
N PRO A 280 7.60 -7.46 9.56
CA PRO A 280 6.62 -8.47 9.17
C PRO A 280 7.10 -9.90 9.42
N GLY A 281 8.40 -10.08 9.76
CA GLY A 281 9.10 -11.32 9.51
C GLY A 281 9.30 -11.53 8.00
N ILE A 282 10.54 -11.74 7.58
CA ILE A 282 10.89 -11.76 6.15
C ILE A 282 11.38 -13.13 5.64
N VAL A 283 11.57 -14.07 6.53
CA VAL A 283 12.02 -15.43 6.25
C VAL A 283 11.43 -16.42 7.27
N PHE A 284 11.42 -17.70 6.93
CA PHE A 284 11.11 -18.79 7.83
C PHE A 284 12.39 -19.27 8.53
N ASP A 285 12.90 -18.51 9.46
CA ASP A 285 14.11 -18.84 10.19
C ASP A 285 13.81 -19.69 11.43
N GLU A 286 14.16 -20.97 11.39
CA GLU A 286 13.99 -21.90 12.50
C GLU A 286 15.23 -22.00 13.42
N THR A 287 16.29 -21.25 13.13
CA THR A 287 17.50 -21.24 13.97
C THR A 287 17.29 -20.49 15.27
N LYS A 288 16.26 -19.64 15.34
CA LYS A 288 15.88 -18.90 16.53
C LYS A 288 14.64 -19.49 17.20
N ARG A 289 14.60 -19.43 18.52
CA ARG A 289 13.47 -19.94 19.30
C ARG A 289 12.14 -19.33 18.91
N GLY A 290 11.11 -20.14 18.80
CA GLY A 290 9.73 -19.70 18.67
C GLY A 290 9.26 -19.38 17.25
N TYR A 291 10.13 -19.44 16.23
CA TYR A 291 9.75 -19.06 14.87
C TYR A 291 8.67 -19.93 14.24
N ILE A 292 8.67 -21.24 14.52
CA ILE A 292 7.60 -22.11 14.05
C ILE A 292 6.26 -21.70 14.67
N ASN A 293 6.26 -21.31 15.95
CA ASN A 293 5.06 -20.83 16.63
C ASN A 293 4.65 -19.42 16.20
N TYR A 294 5.56 -18.65 15.62
CA TYR A 294 5.30 -17.30 15.10
C TYR A 294 4.49 -17.32 13.81
N TRP A 295 4.68 -18.33 12.96
CA TRP A 295 3.97 -18.48 11.69
C TRP A 295 2.74 -19.37 11.80
N GLU A 296 2.75 -20.33 12.69
CA GLU A 296 1.64 -21.19 13.06
C GLU A 296 1.23 -20.89 14.52
N PRO A 297 -0.02 -21.07 14.87
CA PRO A 297 -1.19 -21.43 14.08
C PRO A 297 -1.91 -20.21 13.42
N TRP A 298 -1.46 -19.00 13.68
CA TRP A 298 -2.19 -17.77 13.39
C TRP A 298 -2.23 -17.40 11.91
N TYR A 299 -1.25 -17.86 11.13
CA TYR A 299 -0.99 -17.31 9.82
C TYR A 299 -0.96 -18.35 8.71
N LEU A 300 -0.18 -19.43 8.87
CA LEU A 300 0.06 -20.47 7.85
C LEU A 300 -0.20 -21.87 8.39
N GLY A 301 -0.90 -22.00 9.49
CA GLY A 301 -1.25 -23.27 10.11
C GLY A 301 -2.69 -23.25 10.57
N TYR A 302 -3.65 -23.31 9.65
CA TYR A 302 -5.04 -23.44 10.06
C TYR A 302 -5.27 -24.76 10.77
N TYR A 303 -5.79 -24.67 11.99
CA TYR A 303 -6.24 -25.81 12.79
C TYR A 303 -7.69 -25.53 13.24
N PRO A 304 -8.55 -26.58 13.33
CA PRO A 304 -9.78 -26.44 14.08
C PRO A 304 -9.49 -25.99 15.53
N PRO A 305 -10.30 -25.14 16.15
CA PRO A 305 -10.13 -24.78 17.55
C PRO A 305 -10.21 -26.03 18.47
N PRO A 306 -9.54 -26.01 19.61
CA PRO A 306 -8.65 -24.99 20.14
C PRO A 306 -7.22 -25.13 19.63
N TRP A 307 -6.76 -24.23 18.81
CA TRP A 307 -5.40 -24.22 18.28
C TRP A 307 -4.35 -23.58 19.21
N LYS A 308 -4.78 -23.05 20.36
CA LYS A 308 -3.90 -22.54 21.43
C LYS A 308 -2.92 -23.60 21.96
N ASP A 309 -3.29 -24.86 21.90
CA ASP A 309 -2.44 -25.97 22.35
C ASP A 309 -1.19 -26.15 21.50
N THR A 310 -1.16 -25.55 20.29
CA THR A 310 0.01 -25.56 19.42
C THR A 310 0.95 -24.40 19.67
N TRP A 311 0.52 -23.38 20.42
CA TRP A 311 1.34 -22.25 20.80
C TRP A 311 2.19 -22.59 22.01
N ASN A 312 3.49 -22.64 21.84
CA ASN A 312 4.45 -22.83 22.92
C ASN A 312 5.52 -21.74 22.90
N LYS A 313 5.49 -20.88 23.89
CA LYS A 313 6.44 -19.79 24.08
C LYS A 313 7.89 -20.27 24.26
N ASN A 314 8.08 -21.47 24.82
CA ASN A 314 9.38 -21.95 25.29
C ASN A 314 9.98 -23.07 24.42
N GLY A 315 9.31 -23.43 23.32
CA GLY A 315 9.80 -24.53 22.49
C GLY A 315 9.07 -24.67 21.17
N TYR A 316 9.52 -25.65 20.40
CA TYR A 316 8.87 -26.02 19.15
C TYR A 316 7.62 -26.84 19.45
N THR A 317 6.50 -26.39 18.96
CA THR A 317 5.39 -27.30 18.74
C THR A 317 5.58 -28.00 17.40
N LYS A 318 5.09 -29.20 17.30
CA LYS A 318 5.09 -29.92 16.04
C LYS A 318 4.17 -29.19 15.05
N ALA A 319 4.73 -28.65 13.98
CA ALA A 319 3.96 -27.96 12.94
C ALA A 319 2.93 -28.89 12.30
N LYS A 320 1.69 -28.44 12.13
CA LYS A 320 0.57 -29.24 11.61
C LYS A 320 0.00 -28.69 10.31
N GLY A 321 0.19 -27.39 10.02
CA GLY A 321 -0.36 -26.70 8.86
C GLY A 321 0.58 -26.67 7.65
N ILE A 322 0.29 -25.78 6.72
CA ILE A 322 1.05 -25.66 5.47
C ILE A 322 2.47 -25.13 5.66
N TYR A 323 2.77 -24.52 6.81
CA TYR A 323 4.12 -24.04 7.13
C TYR A 323 5.17 -25.16 6.96
N SER A 324 4.89 -26.34 7.52
CA SER A 324 5.79 -27.49 7.40
C SER A 324 5.95 -27.98 5.95
N GLN A 325 4.89 -27.92 5.14
CA GLN A 325 4.94 -28.27 3.72
C GLN A 325 5.74 -27.25 2.91
N LEU A 326 5.56 -25.95 3.18
CA LEU A 326 6.34 -24.88 2.56
C LEU A 326 7.84 -25.11 2.80
N ARG A 327 8.23 -25.32 4.05
CA ARG A 327 9.62 -25.58 4.44
C ARG A 327 10.19 -26.84 3.76
N LYS A 328 9.47 -27.95 3.84
CA LYS A 328 9.88 -29.22 3.23
C LYS A 328 10.09 -29.10 1.72
N ASN A 329 9.28 -28.27 1.05
CA ASN A 329 9.35 -28.06 -0.39
C ASN A 329 10.33 -26.92 -0.80
N GLY A 330 11.06 -26.35 0.17
CA GLY A 330 12.04 -25.28 -0.07
C GLY A 330 11.42 -23.92 -0.38
N HIS A 331 10.15 -23.71 -0.04
CA HIS A 331 9.49 -22.41 -0.16
C HIS A 331 9.78 -21.54 1.05
N ASP A 332 10.02 -20.25 0.81
CA ASP A 332 10.21 -19.26 1.86
C ASP A 332 9.72 -17.89 1.38
N LEU A 333 9.63 -16.93 2.29
CA LEU A 333 9.01 -15.61 2.06
C LEU A 333 9.73 -14.76 1.01
N HIS A 334 11.01 -15.03 0.71
CA HIS A 334 11.70 -14.36 -0.41
C HIS A 334 10.96 -14.53 -1.75
N GLU A 335 10.25 -15.65 -1.96
CA GLU A 335 9.39 -15.84 -3.13
C GLU A 335 8.19 -14.90 -3.12
N ILE A 336 7.58 -14.68 -1.95
CA ILE A 336 6.47 -13.72 -1.78
C ILE A 336 6.96 -12.29 -2.07
N HIS A 337 8.11 -11.89 -1.51
CA HIS A 337 8.70 -10.57 -1.77
C HIS A 337 8.95 -10.34 -3.25
N ALA A 338 9.44 -11.36 -3.96
CA ALA A 338 9.69 -11.29 -5.40
C ALA A 338 8.43 -10.97 -6.21
N LEU A 339 7.23 -11.33 -5.73
CA LEU A 339 5.96 -10.99 -6.38
C LEU A 339 5.67 -9.48 -6.42
N MET A 340 6.38 -8.66 -5.65
CA MET A 340 6.25 -7.20 -5.76
C MET A 340 6.86 -6.64 -7.04
N ALA A 341 7.89 -7.26 -7.58
CA ALA A 341 8.52 -6.75 -8.80
C ALA A 341 7.54 -6.68 -10.01
N PRO A 342 7.50 -5.54 -10.75
CA PRO A 342 8.37 -4.36 -10.65
C PRO A 342 7.83 -3.24 -9.73
N ARG A 343 6.81 -3.47 -8.93
CA ARG A 343 6.20 -2.46 -8.05
C ARG A 343 7.12 -2.15 -6.87
N PRO A 344 7.25 -0.86 -6.48
CA PRO A 344 8.11 -0.48 -5.36
C PRO A 344 7.54 -0.97 -4.02
N PHE A 345 8.43 -1.36 -3.13
CA PHE A 345 8.11 -1.68 -1.75
C PHE A 345 9.25 -1.32 -0.80
N LEU A 346 8.90 -1.11 0.46
CA LEU A 346 9.83 -0.84 1.55
C LEU A 346 9.64 -1.90 2.64
N VAL A 347 10.74 -2.48 3.08
CA VAL A 347 10.77 -3.33 4.26
C VAL A 347 11.59 -2.62 5.33
N SER A 348 11.08 -2.53 6.55
CA SER A 348 11.84 -2.04 7.70
C SER A 348 11.78 -3.06 8.83
N GLY A 349 12.83 -3.12 9.63
CA GLY A 349 12.95 -3.96 10.81
C GLY A 349 13.79 -3.27 11.87
N GLY A 350 13.53 -3.59 13.14
CA GLY A 350 14.33 -3.10 14.26
C GLY A 350 15.65 -3.89 14.36
N PHE A 351 16.78 -3.19 14.41
CA PHE A 351 18.08 -3.83 14.59
C PHE A 351 18.19 -4.57 15.94
N SER A 352 17.52 -4.02 16.94
CA SER A 352 17.49 -4.57 18.31
C SER A 352 16.21 -5.35 18.61
N ASP A 353 15.39 -5.60 17.61
CA ASP A 353 14.19 -6.42 17.78
C ASP A 353 14.65 -7.83 18.09
N GLY A 354 14.47 -8.23 19.33
CA GLY A 354 14.83 -9.57 19.76
C GLY A 354 13.93 -10.61 19.10
N PRO A 355 14.32 -11.87 19.12
CA PRO A 355 13.41 -12.94 18.73
C PRO A 355 12.27 -12.96 19.74
N GLU A 356 11.10 -12.45 19.37
CA GLU A 356 9.87 -12.67 20.13
C GLU A 356 9.40 -14.12 20.01
#